data_e7936adbc0c6d13887080ab26d97aca1
#
_entry.id   e7936adbc0c6d13887080ab26d97aca1
#
_cell.length_a   1.000
_cell.length_b   1.000
_cell.length_c   1.000
_cell.angle_alpha   90.00
_cell.angle_beta   90.00
_cell.angle_gamma   90.00
#
_symmetry.space_group_name_H-M   'P 1'
#
loop_
_entity.id
_entity.type
_entity.pdbx_description
1 polymer ?
#
loop_
_entity_poly.entity_id
_entity_poly.type
_entity_poly.pdbx_seq_one_letter_code
_entity_poly.pdbx_strand_id
1 'polypeptide(L)'
;MTVTRFGNSVYVTVPCFEGTQVPTPLSTFYSAFCSELNKTPRRPPGVSYNVSAVKQTRSEPAGIKEIAKALGISIGTVDRALHARQGVSPKTRAKVLKMAEKLDYKPNVAARSLKLNRRVRIAVHLPQQIQSFFDPLRAGVRAAAEATLGATVDLDFRTYPRLGEGDVELMEADVGRHFDGIILTPGNPSAIGASLQRLAEQGRAVVCVASDAPRSSRLACISVDAFVSGGMAAELLGMRLPNGGAVVPITGDLSTLDHADKLRGFAASLATEAPQLSLLPTIESHERPKDAYQATLDLLARKPRPAGIYISTANSIPVLQALEQKRLLGVIQVITTDLFPELIRHIESRKVLATIYQRPFTQGKVAFETLLRFLVEGVRPPPSTKLAPHIVLRSNLSLFLNHVSGPDETVDAR
;
A
#
# COMPACT_ATOMS: atom_id res chain seq x y z
N MET A 1 -0.79 38.23 -19.17
CA MET A 1 -1.34 37.24 -18.20
C MET A 1 -2.83 37.22 -18.42
N THR A 2 -3.36 36.13 -18.94
CA THR A 2 -4.81 36.00 -19.21
C THR A 2 -5.34 34.88 -18.35
N VAL A 3 -6.42 35.14 -17.59
CA VAL A 3 -7.09 34.18 -16.73
C VAL A 3 -8.39 33.79 -17.42
N THR A 4 -8.52 32.50 -17.77
CA THR A 4 -9.73 31.97 -18.40
C THR A 4 -10.35 30.92 -17.49
N ARG A 5 -11.64 30.99 -17.25
CA ARG A 5 -12.39 30.08 -16.39
C ARG A 5 -13.30 29.21 -17.26
N PHE A 6 -13.15 27.89 -17.14
CA PHE A 6 -14.09 26.91 -17.73
C PHE A 6 -14.61 26.01 -16.62
N GLY A 7 -15.88 26.13 -16.29
CA GLY A 7 -16.51 25.40 -15.19
C GLY A 7 -15.86 25.74 -13.83
N ASN A 8 -15.52 24.74 -13.02
CA ASN A 8 -14.87 24.90 -11.72
C ASN A 8 -13.33 24.99 -11.78
N SER A 9 -12.72 25.00 -12.96
CA SER A 9 -11.27 25.05 -13.14
C SER A 9 -10.79 26.40 -13.65
N VAL A 10 -9.71 26.90 -13.10
CA VAL A 10 -9.08 28.18 -13.48
C VAL A 10 -7.76 27.87 -14.17
N TYR A 11 -7.61 28.34 -15.40
CA TYR A 11 -6.37 28.21 -16.18
C TYR A 11 -5.69 29.59 -16.26
N VAL A 12 -4.39 29.60 -15.95
CA VAL A 12 -3.56 30.80 -16.05
C VAL A 12 -2.55 30.57 -17.17
N THR A 13 -2.65 31.33 -18.24
CA THR A 13 -1.68 31.28 -19.32
C THR A 13 -0.69 32.45 -19.17
N VAL A 14 0.60 32.13 -19.06
CA VAL A 14 1.70 33.08 -19.02
C VAL A 14 2.36 33.06 -20.39
N PRO A 15 2.48 34.17 -21.11
CA PRO A 15 3.25 34.21 -22.37
C PRO A 15 4.73 34.02 -22.08
N CYS A 16 5.38 33.09 -22.81
CA CYS A 16 6.83 32.96 -22.84
C CYS A 16 7.43 34.20 -23.53
N PHE A 17 8.23 34.96 -22.83
CA PHE A 17 9.11 35.95 -23.42
C PHE A 17 10.49 35.31 -23.60
N GLU A 18 10.94 35.22 -24.82
CA GLU A 18 12.33 34.99 -25.18
C GLU A 18 13.16 36.25 -24.94
N GLY A 19 14.21 36.11 -24.13
CA GLY A 19 15.36 36.98 -24.06
C GLY A 19 15.16 38.33 -23.37
N THR A 20 15.48 38.40 -22.07
CA THR A 20 16.32 39.43 -21.45
C THR A 20 16.49 39.12 -19.95
N GLN A 21 17.70 39.18 -19.46
CA GLN A 21 18.07 39.07 -18.04
C GLN A 21 17.53 40.25 -17.25
N VAL A 22 16.77 39.99 -16.17
CA VAL A 22 16.50 41.01 -15.13
C VAL A 22 16.62 40.31 -13.76
N PRO A 23 17.50 40.79 -12.88
CA PRO A 23 17.61 40.27 -11.51
C PRO A 23 16.63 41.02 -10.61
N THR A 24 15.52 40.35 -10.22
CA THR A 24 14.66 40.87 -9.15
C THR A 24 14.34 39.73 -8.17
N PRO A 25 14.43 39.94 -6.85
CA PRO A 25 14.24 38.85 -5.87
C PRO A 25 12.79 38.41 -5.82
N LEU A 26 12.59 37.10 -5.84
CA LEU A 26 11.31 36.39 -5.75
C LEU A 26 10.42 36.78 -4.55
N SER A 27 10.97 37.41 -3.52
CA SER A 27 10.25 37.85 -2.33
C SER A 27 9.20 38.96 -2.58
N THR A 28 9.43 39.82 -3.58
CA THR A 28 8.52 40.95 -3.89
C THR A 28 7.28 40.48 -4.65
N PHE A 29 7.37 39.41 -5.43
CA PHE A 29 6.23 38.82 -6.14
C PHE A 29 5.26 38.07 -5.22
N TYR A 30 5.79 37.42 -4.19
CA TYR A 30 4.95 36.66 -3.24
C TYR A 30 4.09 37.56 -2.35
N SER A 31 4.62 38.73 -1.97
CA SER A 31 3.91 39.71 -1.13
C SER A 31 2.74 40.39 -1.88
N ALA A 32 2.90 40.71 -3.16
CA ALA A 32 1.84 41.29 -3.98
C ALA A 32 0.70 40.27 -4.28
N PHE A 33 1.03 39.02 -4.50
CA PHE A 33 0.06 37.96 -4.78
C PHE A 33 -0.81 37.60 -3.56
N CYS A 34 -0.22 37.55 -2.37
CA CYS A 34 -0.95 37.32 -1.13
C CYS A 34 -1.87 38.46 -0.70
N SER A 35 -1.56 39.71 -1.07
CA SER A 35 -2.41 40.86 -0.76
C SER A 35 -3.68 40.96 -1.59
N GLU A 36 -3.68 40.40 -2.80
CA GLU A 36 -4.89 40.35 -3.64
C GLU A 36 -5.84 39.19 -3.31
N LEU A 37 -5.33 38.08 -2.80
CA LEU A 37 -6.16 36.94 -2.37
C LEU A 37 -6.97 37.19 -1.10
N ASN A 38 -6.57 38.18 -0.28
CA ASN A 38 -7.27 38.52 0.97
C ASN A 38 -8.35 39.61 0.83
N LYS A 39 -8.64 40.08 -0.39
CA LYS A 39 -9.79 40.96 -0.60
C LYS A 39 -11.08 40.11 -0.70
N THR A 40 -11.75 39.93 0.41
CA THR A 40 -13.14 39.44 0.43
C THR A 40 -14.02 40.31 -0.45
N PRO A 41 -14.77 39.74 -1.41
CA PRO A 41 -15.72 40.53 -2.20
C PRO A 41 -16.82 41.04 -1.26
N ARG A 42 -16.98 42.39 -1.25
CA ARG A 42 -18.11 43.02 -0.55
C ARG A 42 -19.40 42.49 -1.13
N ARG A 43 -20.27 41.96 -0.29
CA ARG A 43 -21.64 41.53 -0.63
C ARG A 43 -22.43 42.74 -1.16
N PRO A 44 -23.14 42.61 -2.29
CA PRO A 44 -24.14 43.61 -2.66
C PRO A 44 -25.35 43.53 -1.69
N PRO A 45 -25.93 44.62 -1.26
CA PRO A 45 -27.08 44.62 -0.38
C PRO A 45 -28.33 44.16 -1.16
N GLY A 46 -29.06 43.20 -0.63
CA GLY A 46 -30.46 42.96 -1.01
C GLY A 46 -30.82 41.64 -1.73
N VAL A 47 -30.03 40.59 -1.63
CA VAL A 47 -30.48 39.25 -2.11
C VAL A 47 -30.64 38.30 -0.92
N SER A 48 -31.88 38.11 -0.48
CA SER A 48 -32.24 37.04 0.45
C SER A 48 -32.38 35.74 -0.34
N TYR A 49 -31.42 34.84 -0.17
CA TYR A 49 -31.59 33.45 -0.61
C TYR A 49 -32.42 32.71 0.45
N ASN A 50 -33.64 32.39 0.05
CA ASN A 50 -34.49 31.47 0.79
C ASN A 50 -33.83 30.08 0.67
N VAL A 51 -33.04 29.67 1.67
CA VAL A 51 -32.52 28.32 1.76
C VAL A 51 -33.68 27.44 2.23
N SER A 52 -34.56 27.10 1.31
CA SER A 52 -35.42 25.96 1.51
C SER A 52 -34.50 24.74 1.66
N ALA A 53 -34.45 24.21 2.86
CA ALA A 53 -33.76 22.97 3.16
C ALA A 53 -34.36 21.89 2.23
N VAL A 54 -33.67 21.62 1.12
CA VAL A 54 -33.88 20.40 0.37
C VAL A 54 -33.44 19.30 1.31
N LYS A 55 -34.39 18.69 2.00
CA LYS A 55 -34.22 17.39 2.61
C LYS A 55 -33.78 16.45 1.49
N GLN A 56 -32.47 16.26 1.35
CA GLN A 56 -31.95 15.08 0.66
C GLN A 56 -32.39 13.89 1.50
N THR A 57 -33.54 13.34 1.19
CA THR A 57 -33.90 11.99 1.56
C THR A 57 -32.81 11.12 0.94
N ARG A 58 -31.85 10.67 1.74
CA ARG A 58 -30.99 9.53 1.39
C ARG A 58 -31.96 8.40 1.12
N SER A 59 -32.29 8.15 -0.15
CA SER A 59 -32.96 6.94 -0.54
C SER A 59 -32.04 5.78 -0.15
N GLU A 60 -32.55 4.86 0.66
CA GLU A 60 -31.83 3.61 0.91
C GLU A 60 -31.44 3.00 -0.44
N PRO A 61 -30.20 2.46 -0.57
CA PRO A 61 -29.75 1.87 -1.83
C PRO A 61 -30.75 0.78 -2.24
N ALA A 62 -31.14 0.82 -3.51
CA ALA A 62 -32.14 -0.10 -4.05
C ALA A 62 -31.71 -1.56 -3.83
N GLY A 63 -32.57 -2.38 -3.25
CA GLY A 63 -32.33 -3.80 -3.00
C GLY A 63 -32.84 -4.72 -4.10
N ILE A 64 -32.68 -6.02 -3.96
CA ILE A 64 -33.20 -7.06 -4.87
C ILE A 64 -34.73 -6.96 -5.00
N LYS A 65 -35.42 -6.52 -3.94
CA LYS A 65 -36.88 -6.35 -3.92
C LYS A 65 -37.36 -5.26 -4.89
N GLU A 66 -36.62 -4.16 -4.95
CA GLU A 66 -36.90 -3.02 -5.83
C GLU A 66 -36.70 -3.42 -7.31
N ILE A 67 -35.64 -4.21 -7.61
CA ILE A 67 -35.42 -4.76 -8.96
C ILE A 67 -36.54 -5.72 -9.33
N ALA A 68 -36.93 -6.62 -8.43
CA ALA A 68 -38.02 -7.58 -8.64
C ALA A 68 -39.35 -6.86 -8.92
N LYS A 69 -39.67 -5.83 -8.13
CA LYS A 69 -40.87 -5.00 -8.28
C LYS A 69 -40.85 -4.23 -9.63
N ALA A 70 -39.72 -3.64 -10.00
CA ALA A 70 -39.59 -2.86 -11.24
C ALA A 70 -39.71 -3.72 -12.51
N LEU A 71 -39.34 -5.01 -12.43
CA LEU A 71 -39.39 -5.94 -13.56
C LEU A 71 -40.60 -6.87 -13.54
N GLY A 72 -41.42 -6.87 -12.49
CA GLY A 72 -42.55 -7.77 -12.32
C GLY A 72 -42.17 -9.26 -12.23
N ILE A 73 -41.00 -9.59 -11.69
CA ILE A 73 -40.49 -10.95 -11.55
C ILE A 73 -40.22 -11.32 -10.10
N SER A 74 -40.09 -12.61 -9.82
CA SER A 74 -39.81 -13.04 -8.44
C SER A 74 -38.41 -12.65 -7.96
N ILE A 75 -38.26 -12.38 -6.63
CA ILE A 75 -36.97 -12.13 -5.98
C ILE A 75 -35.97 -13.23 -6.28
N GLY A 76 -36.41 -14.51 -6.29
CA GLY A 76 -35.57 -15.66 -6.62
C GLY A 76 -35.07 -15.66 -8.08
N THR A 77 -35.84 -15.08 -9.03
CA THR A 77 -35.41 -14.93 -10.42
C THR A 77 -34.36 -13.81 -10.53
N VAL A 78 -34.54 -12.72 -9.79
CA VAL A 78 -33.53 -11.62 -9.73
C VAL A 78 -32.24 -12.13 -9.11
N ASP A 79 -32.30 -12.86 -7.98
CA ASP A 79 -31.11 -13.43 -7.33
C ASP A 79 -30.34 -14.38 -8.25
N ARG A 80 -31.05 -15.30 -8.93
CA ARG A 80 -30.41 -16.20 -9.89
C ARG A 80 -29.77 -15.46 -11.08
N ALA A 81 -30.43 -14.40 -11.57
CA ALA A 81 -29.91 -13.59 -12.69
C ALA A 81 -28.64 -12.82 -12.30
N LEU A 82 -28.64 -12.16 -11.14
CA LEU A 82 -27.49 -11.40 -10.62
C LEU A 82 -26.28 -12.29 -10.35
N HIS A 83 -26.50 -13.53 -9.89
CA HIS A 83 -25.42 -14.47 -9.50
C HIS A 83 -25.11 -15.52 -10.57
N ALA A 84 -25.57 -15.35 -11.80
CA ALA A 84 -25.27 -16.25 -12.90
C ALA A 84 -25.70 -17.72 -12.68
N ARG A 85 -26.68 -17.97 -11.81
CA ARG A 85 -27.19 -19.33 -11.54
C ARG A 85 -28.09 -19.82 -12.66
N GLN A 86 -28.23 -21.14 -12.79
CA GLN A 86 -29.11 -21.78 -13.77
C GLN A 86 -30.58 -21.47 -13.49
N GLY A 87 -31.43 -21.63 -14.51
CA GLY A 87 -32.89 -21.44 -14.41
C GLY A 87 -33.38 -20.01 -14.71
N VAL A 88 -32.56 -19.18 -15.36
CA VAL A 88 -32.95 -17.86 -15.88
C VAL A 88 -32.51 -17.72 -17.34
N SER A 89 -33.45 -17.30 -18.22
CA SER A 89 -33.13 -17.11 -19.62
C SER A 89 -32.13 -15.96 -19.84
N PRO A 90 -31.25 -16.02 -20.87
CA PRO A 90 -30.31 -14.93 -21.18
C PRO A 90 -31.00 -13.57 -21.35
N LYS A 91 -32.20 -13.54 -21.94
CA LYS A 91 -32.99 -12.33 -22.12
C LYS A 91 -33.45 -11.73 -20.78
N THR A 92 -33.91 -12.57 -19.84
CA THR A 92 -34.32 -12.13 -18.49
C THR A 92 -33.14 -11.63 -17.70
N ARG A 93 -32.01 -12.32 -17.82
CA ARG A 93 -30.77 -11.92 -17.16
C ARG A 93 -30.29 -10.56 -17.61
N ALA A 94 -30.28 -10.29 -18.92
CA ALA A 94 -29.89 -8.98 -19.45
C ALA A 94 -30.79 -7.86 -18.92
N LYS A 95 -32.13 -8.11 -18.81
CA LYS A 95 -33.08 -7.14 -18.23
C LYS A 95 -32.78 -6.86 -16.75
N VAL A 96 -32.46 -7.89 -15.97
CA VAL A 96 -32.13 -7.73 -14.54
C VAL A 96 -30.85 -6.94 -14.37
N LEU A 97 -29.78 -7.26 -15.11
CA LEU A 97 -28.50 -6.53 -15.03
C LEU A 97 -28.67 -5.05 -15.40
N LYS A 98 -29.40 -4.73 -16.49
CA LYS A 98 -29.70 -3.35 -16.89
C LYS A 98 -30.50 -2.59 -15.82
N MET A 99 -31.45 -3.27 -15.16
CA MET A 99 -32.25 -2.65 -14.10
C MET A 99 -31.40 -2.43 -12.83
N ALA A 100 -30.53 -3.38 -12.50
CA ALA A 100 -29.60 -3.25 -11.39
C ALA A 100 -28.66 -2.04 -11.57
N GLU A 101 -28.13 -1.84 -12.77
CA GLU A 101 -27.32 -0.67 -13.12
C GLU A 101 -28.15 0.64 -13.02
N LYS A 102 -29.36 0.66 -13.55
CA LYS A 102 -30.25 1.82 -13.51
C LYS A 102 -30.62 2.25 -12.09
N LEU A 103 -30.74 1.30 -11.16
CA LEU A 103 -31.10 1.55 -9.76
C LEU A 103 -29.87 1.71 -8.84
N ASP A 104 -28.66 1.80 -9.38
CA ASP A 104 -27.39 1.77 -8.62
C ASP A 104 -27.38 0.68 -7.54
N TYR A 105 -27.86 -0.52 -7.93
CA TYR A 105 -27.94 -1.65 -7.04
C TYR A 105 -26.53 -2.08 -6.61
N LYS A 106 -26.26 -1.95 -5.34
CA LYS A 106 -25.06 -2.53 -4.70
C LYS A 106 -25.49 -3.75 -3.89
N PRO A 107 -24.91 -4.95 -4.15
CA PRO A 107 -25.21 -6.12 -3.36
C PRO A 107 -25.07 -5.81 -1.86
N ASN A 108 -26.15 -5.93 -1.09
CA ASN A 108 -26.07 -5.75 0.36
C ASN A 108 -25.44 -7.02 0.98
N VAL A 109 -24.11 -7.02 1.04
CA VAL A 109 -23.30 -8.11 1.60
C VAL A 109 -23.67 -8.36 3.07
N ALA A 110 -23.95 -7.28 3.81
CA ALA A 110 -24.37 -7.35 5.21
C ALA A 110 -25.71 -8.10 5.39
N ALA A 111 -26.71 -7.83 4.55
CA ALA A 111 -28.00 -8.53 4.63
C ALA A 111 -27.89 -10.02 4.25
N ARG A 112 -26.95 -10.37 3.36
CA ARG A 112 -26.72 -11.75 2.96
C ARG A 112 -25.98 -12.55 4.02
N SER A 113 -24.97 -11.98 4.67
CA SER A 113 -24.23 -12.64 5.73
C SER A 113 -24.99 -12.68 7.05
N LEU A 114 -25.85 -11.71 7.37
CA LEU A 114 -26.81 -11.78 8.48
C LEU A 114 -27.75 -12.97 8.35
N LYS A 115 -28.17 -13.31 7.12
CA LYS A 115 -29.04 -14.44 6.85
C LYS A 115 -28.32 -15.80 7.00
N LEU A 116 -26.97 -15.82 6.88
CA LEU A 116 -26.16 -17.03 6.94
C LEU A 116 -25.60 -17.30 8.34
N ASN A 117 -25.61 -16.32 9.25
CA ASN A 117 -25.00 -16.41 10.60
C ASN A 117 -23.63 -17.13 10.59
N ARG A 118 -22.83 -16.88 9.53
CA ARG A 118 -21.62 -17.64 9.25
C ARG A 118 -20.46 -17.11 10.08
N ARG A 119 -19.92 -17.96 10.91
CA ARG A 119 -18.67 -17.70 11.63
C ARG A 119 -17.52 -18.09 10.71
N VAL A 120 -16.61 -17.17 10.45
CA VAL A 120 -15.43 -17.35 9.61
C VAL A 120 -14.19 -17.28 10.49
N ARG A 121 -13.33 -18.30 10.44
CA ARG A 121 -12.08 -18.37 11.21
C ARG A 121 -10.90 -18.13 10.27
N ILE A 122 -10.14 -17.06 10.52
CA ILE A 122 -8.99 -16.68 9.71
C ILE A 122 -7.73 -16.69 10.60
N ALA A 123 -6.72 -17.46 10.20
CA ALA A 123 -5.40 -17.37 10.79
C ALA A 123 -4.57 -16.28 10.08
N VAL A 124 -3.75 -15.57 10.83
CA VAL A 124 -2.88 -14.50 10.32
C VAL A 124 -1.44 -14.79 10.74
N HIS A 125 -0.63 -15.30 9.79
CA HIS A 125 0.75 -15.74 10.00
C HIS A 125 1.71 -14.63 9.57
N LEU A 126 2.33 -13.97 10.53
CA LEU A 126 3.25 -12.85 10.30
C LEU A 126 4.50 -13.02 11.16
N PRO A 127 5.67 -12.54 10.71
CA PRO A 127 6.87 -12.59 11.54
C PRO A 127 6.71 -11.72 12.79
N GLN A 128 7.40 -12.14 13.86
CA GLN A 128 7.49 -11.37 15.10
C GLN A 128 8.46 -10.19 14.96
N GLN A 129 9.48 -10.37 14.14
CA GLN A 129 10.48 -9.37 13.85
C GLN A 129 9.92 -8.21 13.01
N ILE A 130 10.61 -7.06 13.01
CA ILE A 130 10.21 -5.86 12.26
C ILE A 130 8.80 -5.39 12.65
N GLN A 131 8.59 -5.19 13.94
CA GLN A 131 7.31 -4.74 14.49
C GLN A 131 6.84 -3.44 13.84
N SER A 132 7.76 -2.53 13.52
CA SER A 132 7.47 -1.27 12.82
C SER A 132 6.74 -1.43 11.48
N PHE A 133 6.87 -2.58 10.81
CA PHE A 133 6.12 -2.90 9.59
C PHE A 133 4.92 -3.83 9.88
N PHE A 134 5.14 -4.91 10.65
CA PHE A 134 4.11 -5.92 10.82
C PHE A 134 3.02 -5.55 11.84
N ASP A 135 3.26 -4.65 12.80
CA ASP A 135 2.19 -4.19 13.71
C ASP A 135 1.15 -3.30 13.01
N PRO A 136 1.53 -2.31 12.17
CA PRO A 136 0.56 -1.63 11.31
C PRO A 136 -0.20 -2.58 10.36
N LEU A 137 0.46 -3.61 9.80
CA LEU A 137 -0.21 -4.60 8.96
C LEU A 137 -1.26 -5.40 9.76
N ARG A 138 -0.90 -5.86 10.98
CA ARG A 138 -1.86 -6.50 11.92
C ARG A 138 -3.03 -5.58 12.25
N ALA A 139 -2.75 -4.30 12.49
CA ALA A 139 -3.77 -3.30 12.77
C ALA A 139 -4.74 -3.13 11.58
N GLY A 140 -4.23 -3.13 10.35
CA GLY A 140 -5.06 -3.07 9.15
C GLY A 140 -6.00 -4.27 9.02
N VAL A 141 -5.50 -5.50 9.30
CA VAL A 141 -6.34 -6.71 9.33
C VAL A 141 -7.44 -6.60 10.39
N ARG A 142 -7.10 -6.14 11.63
CA ARG A 142 -8.07 -5.98 12.72
C ARG A 142 -9.13 -4.94 12.37
N ALA A 143 -8.71 -3.77 11.91
CA ALA A 143 -9.62 -2.68 11.55
C ALA A 143 -10.62 -3.11 10.46
N ALA A 144 -10.17 -3.88 9.46
CA ALA A 144 -11.06 -4.41 8.43
C ALA A 144 -12.03 -5.46 8.97
N ALA A 145 -11.59 -6.30 9.90
CA ALA A 145 -12.45 -7.29 10.54
C ALA A 145 -13.51 -6.63 11.43
N GLU A 146 -13.13 -5.62 12.21
CA GLU A 146 -14.04 -4.85 13.07
C GLU A 146 -15.07 -4.04 12.25
N ALA A 147 -14.66 -3.52 11.09
CA ALA A 147 -15.56 -2.82 10.17
C ALA A 147 -16.51 -3.76 9.40
N THR A 148 -16.30 -5.07 9.51
CA THR A 148 -17.11 -6.06 8.78
C THR A 148 -18.51 -6.17 9.38
N LEU A 149 -19.52 -5.88 8.57
CA LEU A 149 -20.91 -6.04 8.93
C LEU A 149 -21.44 -7.39 8.38
N GLY A 150 -22.15 -8.14 9.22
CA GLY A 150 -22.94 -9.30 8.79
C GLY A 150 -22.20 -10.65 8.73
N ALA A 151 -20.94 -10.72 9.16
CA ALA A 151 -20.26 -11.98 9.43
C ALA A 151 -19.55 -11.90 10.79
N THR A 152 -19.57 -12.97 11.56
CA THR A 152 -18.72 -13.08 12.75
C THR A 152 -17.36 -13.59 12.30
N VAL A 153 -16.31 -12.80 12.49
CA VAL A 153 -14.95 -13.17 12.12
C VAL A 153 -14.11 -13.43 13.36
N ASP A 154 -13.53 -14.62 13.44
CA ASP A 154 -12.54 -14.97 14.46
C ASP A 154 -11.15 -14.85 13.84
N LEU A 155 -10.32 -13.96 14.37
CA LEU A 155 -8.93 -13.81 13.96
C LEU A 155 -8.00 -14.52 14.96
N ASP A 156 -7.13 -15.38 14.43
CA ASP A 156 -6.05 -16.01 15.18
C ASP A 156 -4.70 -15.52 14.67
N PHE A 157 -4.11 -14.54 15.38
CA PHE A 157 -2.80 -14.01 15.03
C PHE A 157 -1.70 -14.93 15.55
N ARG A 158 -0.94 -15.47 14.62
CA ARG A 158 0.16 -16.39 14.89
C ARG A 158 1.46 -15.83 14.37
N THR A 159 2.52 -15.97 15.15
CA THR A 159 3.82 -15.41 14.80
C THR A 159 4.86 -16.51 14.65
N TYR A 160 5.80 -16.28 13.74
CA TYR A 160 7.04 -17.01 13.58
C TYR A 160 8.23 -16.06 13.79
N PRO A 161 9.46 -16.54 14.08
CA PRO A 161 10.56 -15.68 14.52
C PRO A 161 10.90 -14.55 13.54
N ARG A 162 11.17 -14.83 12.28
CA ARG A 162 11.53 -13.85 11.25
C ARG A 162 11.31 -14.38 9.84
N LEU A 163 11.39 -13.51 8.83
CA LEU A 163 11.31 -13.89 7.43
C LEU A 163 12.37 -14.97 7.12
N GLY A 164 11.94 -16.04 6.47
CA GLY A 164 12.78 -17.19 6.13
C GLY A 164 13.07 -18.18 7.28
N GLU A 165 12.47 -17.97 8.48
CA GLU A 165 12.66 -18.86 9.63
C GLU A 165 11.38 -19.05 10.42
N GLY A 166 10.82 -20.26 10.41
CA GLY A 166 9.66 -20.67 11.21
C GLY A 166 8.31 -20.50 10.52
N ASP A 167 8.24 -19.90 9.33
CA ASP A 167 7.00 -19.75 8.56
C ASP A 167 6.47 -21.10 8.02
N VAL A 168 7.38 -21.98 7.57
CA VAL A 168 7.01 -23.32 7.09
C VAL A 168 6.51 -24.20 8.23
N GLU A 169 7.23 -24.23 9.35
CA GLU A 169 6.86 -25.01 10.54
C GLU A 169 5.51 -24.57 11.10
N LEU A 170 5.25 -23.25 11.12
CA LEU A 170 3.95 -22.74 11.54
C LEU A 170 2.82 -23.16 10.60
N MET A 171 3.05 -23.12 9.29
CA MET A 171 2.07 -23.58 8.30
C MET A 171 1.82 -25.09 8.43
N GLU A 172 2.85 -25.91 8.61
CA GLU A 172 2.71 -27.35 8.83
C GLU A 172 1.87 -27.66 10.09
N ALA A 173 2.12 -26.94 11.18
CA ALA A 173 1.35 -27.07 12.41
C ALA A 173 -0.14 -26.74 12.22
N ASP A 174 -0.46 -25.91 11.24
CA ASP A 174 -1.83 -25.46 10.97
C ASP A 174 -2.56 -26.26 9.89
N VAL A 175 -1.88 -27.11 9.14
CA VAL A 175 -2.53 -28.01 8.17
C VAL A 175 -3.60 -28.89 8.86
N GLY A 176 -3.36 -29.32 10.11
CA GLY A 176 -4.32 -30.09 10.92
C GLY A 176 -5.38 -29.26 11.65
N ARG A 177 -5.28 -27.93 11.68
CA ARG A 177 -6.23 -27.04 12.37
C ARG A 177 -7.37 -26.61 11.45
N HIS A 178 -8.48 -26.20 12.07
CA HIS A 178 -9.66 -25.80 11.32
C HIS A 178 -9.72 -24.26 11.18
N PHE A 179 -9.21 -23.74 10.04
CA PHE A 179 -9.39 -22.37 9.57
C PHE A 179 -10.11 -22.38 8.22
N ASP A 180 -10.94 -21.37 7.95
CA ASP A 180 -11.57 -21.19 6.64
C ASP A 180 -10.58 -20.56 5.63
N GLY A 181 -9.64 -19.74 6.13
CA GLY A 181 -8.60 -19.13 5.32
C GLY A 181 -7.42 -18.63 6.14
N ILE A 182 -6.34 -18.31 5.46
CA ILE A 182 -5.08 -17.87 6.07
C ILE A 182 -4.57 -16.63 5.34
N ILE A 183 -4.12 -15.62 6.09
CA ILE A 183 -3.31 -14.50 5.60
C ILE A 183 -1.86 -14.78 6.02
N LEU A 184 -0.93 -14.76 5.07
CA LEU A 184 0.44 -15.21 5.28
C LEU A 184 1.44 -14.25 4.65
N THR A 185 2.53 -13.90 5.35
CA THR A 185 3.74 -13.36 4.73
C THR A 185 4.74 -14.51 4.54
N PRO A 186 4.97 -15.02 3.33
CA PRO A 186 5.95 -16.09 3.11
C PRO A 186 7.38 -15.54 3.11
N GLY A 187 8.26 -16.14 3.90
CA GLY A 187 9.68 -15.81 3.92
C GLY A 187 10.44 -16.47 2.76
N ASN A 188 10.16 -17.75 2.52
CA ASN A 188 10.76 -18.51 1.41
C ASN A 188 9.67 -19.15 0.54
N PRO A 189 9.40 -18.56 -0.67
CA PRO A 189 8.35 -19.05 -1.57
C PRO A 189 8.51 -20.51 -2.01
N SER A 190 9.73 -20.98 -2.15
CA SER A 190 10.02 -22.35 -2.59
C SER A 190 9.76 -23.36 -1.47
N ALA A 191 10.10 -23.03 -0.24
CA ALA A 191 9.94 -23.92 0.90
C ALA A 191 8.47 -24.09 1.30
N ILE A 192 7.65 -23.02 1.21
CA ILE A 192 6.26 -23.02 1.67
C ILE A 192 5.28 -23.65 0.67
N GLY A 193 5.71 -23.89 -0.57
CA GLY A 193 4.83 -24.33 -1.66
C GLY A 193 4.05 -25.60 -1.38
N ALA A 194 4.69 -26.61 -0.75
CA ALA A 194 4.05 -27.89 -0.42
C ALA A 194 2.93 -27.74 0.61
N SER A 195 3.12 -26.88 1.63
CA SER A 195 2.10 -26.59 2.65
C SER A 195 0.90 -25.87 2.05
N LEU A 196 1.15 -24.90 1.15
CA LEU A 196 0.09 -24.19 0.42
C LEU A 196 -0.72 -25.13 -0.48
N GLN A 197 -0.07 -26.11 -1.11
CA GLN A 197 -0.75 -27.11 -1.92
C GLN A 197 -1.70 -27.97 -1.06
N ARG A 198 -1.24 -28.49 0.08
CA ARG A 198 -2.08 -29.29 0.99
C ARG A 198 -3.29 -28.49 1.51
N LEU A 199 -3.11 -27.21 1.84
CA LEU A 199 -4.22 -26.36 2.26
C LEU A 199 -5.24 -26.15 1.14
N ALA A 200 -4.78 -25.96 -0.09
CA ALA A 200 -5.66 -25.80 -1.24
C ALA A 200 -6.47 -27.09 -1.53
N GLU A 201 -5.85 -28.26 -1.40
CA GLU A 201 -6.52 -29.58 -1.51
C GLU A 201 -7.60 -29.78 -0.43
N GLN A 202 -7.42 -29.16 0.74
CA GLN A 202 -8.42 -29.14 1.82
C GLN A 202 -9.49 -28.04 1.62
N GLY A 203 -9.46 -27.32 0.49
CA GLY A 203 -10.39 -26.22 0.19
C GLY A 203 -10.14 -24.95 0.98
N ARG A 204 -8.96 -24.77 1.59
CA ARG A 204 -8.60 -23.61 2.38
C ARG A 204 -7.90 -22.56 1.51
N ALA A 205 -8.36 -21.33 1.59
CA ALA A 205 -7.80 -20.23 0.83
C ALA A 205 -6.65 -19.57 1.58
N VAL A 206 -5.56 -19.29 0.87
CA VAL A 206 -4.42 -18.53 1.42
C VAL A 206 -4.21 -17.27 0.60
N VAL A 207 -4.19 -16.11 1.28
CA VAL A 207 -3.79 -14.82 0.71
C VAL A 207 -2.41 -14.47 1.24
N CYS A 208 -1.44 -14.31 0.35
CA CYS A 208 -0.13 -13.77 0.69
C CYS A 208 -0.21 -12.25 0.86
N VAL A 209 0.59 -11.70 1.77
CA VAL A 209 0.67 -10.26 2.02
C VAL A 209 2.14 -9.84 2.22
N ALA A 210 2.51 -8.65 1.76
CA ALA A 210 3.84 -8.08 1.78
C ALA A 210 4.87 -8.81 0.89
N SER A 211 4.97 -10.13 0.98
CA SER A 211 5.77 -10.98 0.10
C SER A 211 4.89 -12.03 -0.57
N ASP A 212 5.35 -12.62 -1.66
CA ASP A 212 4.56 -13.52 -2.52
C ASP A 212 5.18 -14.91 -2.66
N ALA A 213 4.33 -15.90 -2.95
CA ALA A 213 4.70 -17.24 -3.40
C ALA A 213 3.99 -17.56 -4.74
N PRO A 214 4.41 -16.97 -5.88
CA PRO A 214 3.63 -16.95 -7.11
C PRO A 214 3.47 -18.32 -7.78
N ARG A 215 4.37 -19.28 -7.53
CA ARG A 215 4.32 -20.65 -8.06
C ARG A 215 3.64 -21.63 -7.10
N SER A 216 2.78 -21.13 -6.22
CA SER A 216 2.05 -21.95 -5.24
C SER A 216 0.55 -21.92 -5.48
N SER A 217 -0.19 -22.73 -4.71
CA SER A 217 -1.65 -22.78 -4.73
C SER A 217 -2.32 -21.67 -3.92
N ARG A 218 -1.62 -20.55 -3.65
CA ARG A 218 -2.23 -19.40 -2.98
C ARG A 218 -3.37 -18.80 -3.81
N LEU A 219 -4.36 -18.24 -3.15
CA LEU A 219 -5.50 -17.57 -3.80
C LEU A 219 -5.07 -16.25 -4.47
N ALA A 220 -4.37 -15.41 -3.73
CA ALA A 220 -3.93 -14.08 -4.18
C ALA A 220 -2.73 -13.61 -3.37
N CYS A 221 -2.08 -12.53 -3.85
CA CYS A 221 -1.10 -11.76 -3.10
C CYS A 221 -1.44 -10.28 -3.11
N ILE A 222 -1.35 -9.64 -1.95
CA ILE A 222 -1.47 -8.20 -1.76
C ILE A 222 -0.12 -7.66 -1.32
N SER A 223 0.50 -6.82 -2.13
CA SER A 223 1.80 -6.22 -1.80
C SER A 223 1.97 -4.88 -2.51
N VAL A 224 2.96 -4.08 -2.13
CA VAL A 224 3.40 -3.00 -3.01
C VAL A 224 4.16 -3.57 -4.21
N ASP A 225 4.33 -2.76 -5.25
CA ASP A 225 5.23 -3.13 -6.33
C ASP A 225 6.68 -2.96 -5.86
N ALA A 226 7.31 -4.09 -5.52
CA ALA A 226 8.66 -4.11 -4.99
C ALA A 226 9.70 -3.69 -6.04
N PHE A 227 9.49 -4.06 -7.31
CA PHE A 227 10.34 -3.65 -8.41
C PHE A 227 10.31 -2.12 -8.58
N VAL A 228 9.12 -1.53 -8.60
CA VAL A 228 8.95 -0.07 -8.65
C VAL A 228 9.57 0.62 -7.43
N SER A 229 9.43 0.03 -6.24
CA SER A 229 10.05 0.57 -5.00
C SER A 229 11.58 0.68 -5.13
N GLY A 230 12.22 -0.35 -5.68
CA GLY A 230 13.66 -0.33 -5.96
C GLY A 230 14.04 0.71 -7.00
N GLY A 231 13.26 0.80 -8.10
CA GLY A 231 13.45 1.80 -9.15
C GLY A 231 13.40 3.24 -8.62
N MET A 232 12.39 3.56 -7.80
CA MET A 232 12.28 4.87 -7.15
C MET A 232 13.54 5.24 -6.34
N ALA A 233 14.11 4.26 -5.61
CA ALA A 233 15.33 4.50 -4.85
C ALA A 233 16.55 4.78 -5.76
N ALA A 234 16.66 4.08 -6.90
CA ALA A 234 17.72 4.30 -7.87
C ALA A 234 17.63 5.69 -8.51
N GLU A 235 16.44 6.10 -8.96
CA GLU A 235 16.19 7.41 -9.54
C GLU A 235 16.54 8.54 -8.54
N LEU A 236 16.06 8.43 -7.30
CA LEU A 236 16.35 9.44 -6.26
C LEU A 236 17.85 9.56 -5.97
N LEU A 237 18.60 8.44 -5.93
CA LEU A 237 20.05 8.48 -5.78
C LEU A 237 20.72 9.08 -7.02
N GLY A 238 20.24 8.77 -8.22
CA GLY A 238 20.71 9.34 -9.48
C GLY A 238 20.60 10.86 -9.52
N MET A 239 19.42 11.38 -9.14
CA MET A 239 19.19 12.83 -9.03
C MET A 239 20.09 13.49 -7.98
N ARG A 240 20.38 12.79 -6.90
CA ARG A 240 21.16 13.36 -5.77
C ARG A 240 22.66 13.27 -5.98
N LEU A 241 23.12 12.36 -6.83
CA LEU A 241 24.53 12.09 -7.13
C LEU A 241 24.83 12.32 -8.63
N PRO A 242 24.62 13.51 -9.17
CA PRO A 242 24.78 13.79 -10.61
C PRO A 242 26.21 13.63 -11.10
N ASN A 243 27.20 13.77 -10.21
CA ASN A 243 28.62 13.63 -10.52
C ASN A 243 29.11 12.18 -10.42
N GLY A 244 28.21 11.23 -10.22
CA GLY A 244 28.54 9.81 -10.10
C GLY A 244 28.93 9.40 -8.69
N GLY A 245 29.34 8.14 -8.59
CA GLY A 245 29.78 7.51 -7.33
C GLY A 245 29.29 6.08 -7.20
N ALA A 246 29.83 5.39 -6.21
CA ALA A 246 29.40 4.01 -5.92
C ALA A 246 28.18 4.02 -5.00
N VAL A 247 27.20 3.14 -5.29
CA VAL A 247 26.02 2.94 -4.48
C VAL A 247 25.91 1.46 -4.07
N VAL A 248 25.42 1.22 -2.85
CA VAL A 248 25.29 -0.13 -2.31
C VAL A 248 23.88 -0.36 -1.77
N PRO A 249 23.19 -1.44 -2.17
CA PRO A 249 21.98 -1.88 -1.53
C PRO A 249 22.31 -2.74 -0.30
N ILE A 250 21.58 -2.48 0.80
CA ILE A 250 21.58 -3.30 2.02
C ILE A 250 20.16 -3.85 2.17
N THR A 251 20.04 -5.17 2.21
CA THR A 251 18.73 -5.86 2.23
C THR A 251 18.60 -6.80 3.42
N GLY A 252 17.41 -7.38 3.60
CA GLY A 252 17.16 -8.43 4.58
C GLY A 252 17.67 -9.78 4.09
N ASP A 253 16.76 -10.59 3.54
CA ASP A 253 17.04 -11.94 3.04
C ASP A 253 16.59 -12.06 1.59
N LEU A 254 17.49 -12.46 0.69
CA LEU A 254 17.22 -12.58 -0.75
C LEU A 254 16.37 -13.81 -1.11
N SER A 255 16.14 -14.75 -0.20
CA SER A 255 15.15 -15.79 -0.37
C SER A 255 13.72 -15.24 -0.38
N THR A 256 13.49 -14.09 0.23
CA THR A 256 12.22 -13.37 0.23
C THR A 256 12.02 -12.64 -1.10
N LEU A 257 10.93 -12.93 -1.80
CA LEU A 257 10.69 -12.39 -3.15
C LEU A 257 10.62 -10.86 -3.18
N ASP A 258 10.03 -10.25 -2.17
CA ASP A 258 9.95 -8.79 -2.03
C ASP A 258 11.35 -8.13 -2.03
N HIS A 259 12.28 -8.68 -1.26
CA HIS A 259 13.65 -8.17 -1.23
C HIS A 259 14.38 -8.35 -2.57
N ALA A 260 14.27 -9.54 -3.17
CA ALA A 260 14.88 -9.81 -4.46
C ALA A 260 14.32 -8.90 -5.57
N ASP A 261 13.01 -8.64 -5.58
CA ASP A 261 12.36 -7.77 -6.55
C ASP A 261 12.76 -6.30 -6.39
N LYS A 262 12.89 -5.80 -5.17
CA LYS A 262 13.41 -4.45 -4.91
C LYS A 262 14.82 -4.28 -5.47
N LEU A 263 15.70 -5.26 -5.28
CA LEU A 263 17.05 -5.18 -5.81
C LEU A 263 17.11 -5.29 -7.32
N ARG A 264 16.24 -6.11 -7.93
CA ARG A 264 16.11 -6.17 -9.39
C ARG A 264 15.67 -4.84 -9.98
N GLY A 265 14.65 -4.20 -9.35
CA GLY A 265 14.17 -2.88 -9.75
C GLY A 265 15.23 -1.80 -9.57
N PHE A 266 15.95 -1.83 -8.44
CA PHE A 266 17.04 -0.90 -8.16
C PHE A 266 18.15 -1.01 -9.23
N ALA A 267 18.62 -2.21 -9.52
CA ALA A 267 19.68 -2.43 -10.50
C ALA A 267 19.24 -2.06 -11.93
N ALA A 268 18.01 -2.41 -12.32
CA ALA A 268 17.47 -2.09 -13.64
C ALA A 268 17.35 -0.58 -13.85
N SER A 269 16.73 0.15 -12.90
CA SER A 269 16.59 1.60 -13.01
C SER A 269 17.92 2.33 -12.84
N LEU A 270 18.84 1.81 -12.04
CA LEU A 270 20.19 2.39 -11.95
C LEU A 270 20.88 2.39 -13.31
N ALA A 271 20.77 1.30 -14.06
CA ALA A 271 21.42 1.16 -15.38
C ALA A 271 20.83 2.11 -16.43
N THR A 272 19.53 2.45 -16.36
CA THR A 272 18.86 3.29 -17.36
C THR A 272 18.76 4.76 -16.94
N GLU A 273 18.42 5.03 -15.68
CA GLU A 273 18.10 6.38 -15.19
C GLU A 273 19.28 7.05 -14.46
N ALA A 274 20.26 6.26 -14.01
CA ALA A 274 21.43 6.78 -13.29
C ALA A 274 22.74 6.09 -13.69
N PRO A 275 23.08 6.04 -14.98
CA PRO A 275 24.26 5.28 -15.51
C PRO A 275 25.60 5.83 -15.00
N GLN A 276 25.62 7.06 -14.43
CA GLN A 276 26.80 7.64 -13.78
C GLN A 276 27.13 6.98 -12.44
N LEU A 277 26.21 6.20 -11.85
CA LEU A 277 26.41 5.50 -10.59
C LEU A 277 26.89 4.07 -10.81
N SER A 278 27.85 3.61 -10.01
CA SER A 278 28.31 2.24 -10.01
C SER A 278 27.68 1.42 -8.90
N LEU A 279 27.10 0.27 -9.24
CA LEU A 279 26.48 -0.63 -8.28
C LEU A 279 27.52 -1.51 -7.60
N LEU A 280 27.63 -1.44 -6.28
CA LEU A 280 28.43 -2.33 -5.46
C LEU A 280 27.65 -3.62 -5.13
N PRO A 281 28.35 -4.71 -4.73
CA PRO A 281 27.71 -5.93 -4.29
C PRO A 281 26.72 -5.67 -3.14
N THR A 282 25.56 -6.31 -3.21
CA THR A 282 24.51 -6.24 -2.19
C THR A 282 25.01 -6.82 -0.87
N ILE A 283 24.62 -6.20 0.23
CA ILE A 283 24.83 -6.70 1.59
C ILE A 283 23.51 -7.29 2.09
N GLU A 284 23.54 -8.56 2.48
CA GLU A 284 22.43 -9.21 3.17
C GLU A 284 22.63 -9.13 4.69
N SER A 285 21.61 -8.66 5.39
CA SER A 285 21.59 -8.56 6.85
C SER A 285 20.82 -9.70 7.51
N HIS A 286 20.11 -10.54 6.72
CA HIS A 286 19.22 -11.60 7.19
C HIS A 286 18.24 -11.14 8.28
N GLU A 287 17.80 -9.90 8.17
CA GLU A 287 16.97 -9.19 9.15
C GLU A 287 17.55 -9.19 10.58
N ARG A 288 18.86 -9.37 10.72
CA ARG A 288 19.57 -9.34 12.01
C ARG A 288 20.21 -7.98 12.25
N PRO A 289 19.79 -7.23 13.30
CA PRO A 289 20.35 -5.89 13.57
C PRO A 289 21.86 -5.86 13.73
N LYS A 290 22.44 -6.87 14.39
CA LYS A 290 23.89 -6.97 14.59
C LYS A 290 24.64 -7.16 13.26
N ASP A 291 24.11 -7.98 12.37
CA ASP A 291 24.73 -8.26 11.08
C ASP A 291 24.67 -7.02 10.18
N ALA A 292 23.51 -6.32 10.14
CA ALA A 292 23.37 -5.05 9.43
C ALA A 292 24.36 -3.99 9.91
N TYR A 293 24.52 -3.84 11.24
CA TYR A 293 25.45 -2.90 11.84
C TYR A 293 26.89 -3.24 11.50
N GLN A 294 27.33 -4.49 11.73
CA GLN A 294 28.72 -4.91 11.50
C GLN A 294 29.08 -4.84 10.01
N ALA A 295 28.24 -5.38 9.14
CA ALA A 295 28.48 -5.34 7.69
C ALA A 295 28.57 -3.90 7.16
N THR A 296 27.82 -2.96 7.75
CA THR A 296 27.95 -1.55 7.42
C THR A 296 29.29 -0.99 7.88
N LEU A 297 29.77 -1.31 9.09
CA LEU A 297 31.09 -0.89 9.55
C LEU A 297 32.22 -1.41 8.64
N ASP A 298 32.12 -2.67 8.23
CA ASP A 298 33.09 -3.33 7.33
C ASP A 298 33.09 -2.68 5.94
N LEU A 299 31.90 -2.34 5.41
CA LEU A 299 31.75 -1.57 4.17
C LEU A 299 32.48 -0.22 4.27
N LEU A 300 32.24 0.53 5.37
CA LEU A 300 32.78 1.87 5.56
C LEU A 300 34.30 1.90 5.83
N ALA A 301 34.88 0.77 6.23
CA ALA A 301 36.34 0.61 6.38
C ALA A 301 37.03 0.48 5.02
N ARG A 302 36.34 0.04 3.98
CA ARG A 302 36.89 -0.15 2.62
C ARG A 302 37.00 1.18 1.87
N LYS A 303 37.85 1.21 0.84
CA LYS A 303 38.00 2.34 -0.10
C LYS A 303 37.81 1.84 -1.54
N PRO A 304 37.15 2.58 -2.41
CA PRO A 304 36.42 3.83 -2.14
C PRO A 304 35.16 3.58 -1.31
N ARG A 305 34.74 4.57 -0.51
CA ARG A 305 33.50 4.53 0.22
C ARG A 305 32.31 4.75 -0.72
N PRO A 306 31.14 4.16 -0.45
CA PRO A 306 29.94 4.45 -1.24
C PRO A 306 29.53 5.92 -1.09
N ALA A 307 29.01 6.49 -2.17
CA ALA A 307 28.37 7.81 -2.17
C ALA A 307 26.90 7.73 -1.75
N GLY A 308 26.26 6.57 -1.98
CA GLY A 308 24.87 6.33 -1.63
C GLY A 308 24.62 4.92 -1.11
N ILE A 309 23.60 4.79 -0.25
CA ILE A 309 23.14 3.51 0.31
C ILE A 309 21.60 3.46 0.12
N TYR A 310 21.11 2.35 -0.42
CA TYR A 310 19.70 1.99 -0.41
C TYR A 310 19.46 0.87 0.60
N ILE A 311 18.68 1.13 1.63
CA ILE A 311 18.29 0.13 2.64
C ILE A 311 16.90 -0.37 2.26
N SER A 312 16.83 -1.54 1.63
CA SER A 312 15.60 -2.10 1.05
C SER A 312 14.72 -2.87 2.04
N THR A 313 15.11 -2.90 3.31
CA THR A 313 14.36 -3.48 4.43
C THR A 313 13.98 -2.40 5.44
N ALA A 314 12.93 -2.65 6.25
CA ALA A 314 12.56 -1.79 7.37
C ALA A 314 13.57 -1.81 8.53
N ASN A 315 14.55 -2.74 8.52
CA ASN A 315 15.61 -2.84 9.53
C ASN A 315 16.77 -1.84 9.28
N SER A 316 16.44 -0.53 9.16
CA SER A 316 17.41 0.50 8.77
C SER A 316 18.19 1.11 9.92
N ILE A 317 17.70 1.10 11.15
CA ILE A 317 18.32 1.78 12.29
C ILE A 317 19.76 1.31 12.55
N PRO A 318 20.10 0.01 12.54
CA PRO A 318 21.49 -0.43 12.74
C PRO A 318 22.46 0.14 11.71
N VAL A 319 22.03 0.27 10.46
CA VAL A 319 22.83 0.88 9.38
C VAL A 319 23.07 2.36 9.66
N LEU A 320 22.01 3.10 10.06
CA LEU A 320 22.12 4.52 10.41
C LEU A 320 23.04 4.74 11.62
N GLN A 321 22.98 3.86 12.64
CA GLN A 321 23.88 3.89 13.80
C GLN A 321 25.35 3.69 13.40
N ALA A 322 25.64 2.74 12.51
CA ALA A 322 27.00 2.52 12.01
C ALA A 322 27.53 3.74 11.22
N LEU A 323 26.68 4.36 10.40
CA LEU A 323 27.01 5.62 9.71
C LEU A 323 27.26 6.77 10.68
N GLU A 324 26.45 6.89 11.72
CA GLU A 324 26.60 7.93 12.75
C GLU A 324 27.90 7.74 13.55
N GLN A 325 28.22 6.52 13.95
CA GLN A 325 29.48 6.19 14.61
C GLN A 325 30.72 6.61 13.79
N LYS A 326 30.62 6.44 12.45
CA LYS A 326 31.71 6.85 11.53
C LYS A 326 31.61 8.33 11.09
N ARG A 327 30.65 9.10 11.61
CA ARG A 327 30.37 10.49 11.23
C ARG A 327 30.11 10.67 9.72
N LEU A 328 29.48 9.67 9.11
CA LEU A 328 29.15 9.64 7.67
C LEU A 328 27.64 9.76 7.40
N LEU A 329 26.82 9.74 8.45
CA LEU A 329 25.37 9.96 8.32
C LEU A 329 25.08 11.41 7.93
N GLY A 330 24.44 11.60 6.77
CA GLY A 330 24.22 12.90 6.11
C GLY A 330 25.33 13.29 5.12
N VAL A 331 26.47 12.59 5.12
CA VAL A 331 27.51 12.69 4.07
C VAL A 331 27.22 11.70 2.95
N ILE A 332 27.07 10.42 3.30
CA ILE A 332 26.59 9.39 2.38
C ILE A 332 25.07 9.58 2.20
N GLN A 333 24.59 9.57 0.96
CA GLN A 333 23.18 9.70 0.68
C GLN A 333 22.45 8.39 1.04
N VAL A 334 21.42 8.47 1.88
CA VAL A 334 20.70 7.29 2.36
C VAL A 334 19.23 7.37 1.96
N ILE A 335 18.75 6.29 1.34
CA ILE A 335 17.33 6.03 1.14
C ILE A 335 16.97 4.77 1.91
N THR A 336 15.88 4.83 2.67
CA THR A 336 15.39 3.73 3.50
C THR A 336 14.08 3.17 2.97
N THR A 337 13.60 2.12 3.59
CA THR A 337 12.28 1.53 3.35
C THR A 337 11.46 1.61 4.62
N ASP A 338 10.18 1.93 4.46
CA ASP A 338 9.18 2.17 5.49
C ASP A 338 9.41 3.39 6.39
N LEU A 339 8.37 3.72 7.17
CA LEU A 339 8.36 4.86 8.07
C LEU A 339 7.97 4.38 9.47
N PHE A 340 8.76 4.76 10.46
CA PHE A 340 8.54 4.44 11.87
C PHE A 340 9.16 5.53 12.76
N PRO A 341 8.80 5.62 14.06
CA PRO A 341 9.13 6.76 14.92
C PRO A 341 10.61 7.13 14.93
N GLU A 342 11.50 6.14 15.02
CA GLU A 342 12.95 6.36 15.13
C GLU A 342 13.56 6.97 13.86
N LEU A 343 12.92 6.74 12.68
CA LEU A 343 13.40 7.26 11.42
C LEU A 343 13.03 8.73 11.20
N ILE A 344 11.93 9.21 11.80
CA ILE A 344 11.40 10.57 11.60
C ILE A 344 12.46 11.64 11.79
N ARG A 345 13.18 11.61 12.90
CA ARG A 345 14.26 12.58 13.22
C ARG A 345 15.37 12.63 12.16
N HIS A 346 15.66 11.50 11.50
CA HIS A 346 16.70 11.42 10.49
C HIS A 346 16.25 12.04 9.15
N ILE A 347 14.97 11.94 8.82
CA ILE A 347 14.35 12.60 7.65
C ILE A 347 14.25 14.11 7.92
N GLU A 348 13.75 14.52 9.09
CA GLU A 348 13.65 15.94 9.48
C GLU A 348 14.99 16.67 9.45
N SER A 349 16.03 16.03 9.97
CA SER A 349 17.40 16.54 9.99
C SER A 349 18.15 16.39 8.65
N ARG A 350 17.49 15.88 7.59
CA ARG A 350 18.05 15.62 6.25
C ARG A 350 19.24 14.64 6.26
N LYS A 351 19.39 13.83 7.30
CA LYS A 351 20.38 12.77 7.38
C LYS A 351 19.99 11.54 6.55
N VAL A 352 18.68 11.33 6.37
CA VAL A 352 18.08 10.40 5.42
C VAL A 352 17.38 11.23 4.36
N LEU A 353 17.66 10.93 3.09
CA LEU A 353 17.12 11.68 1.95
C LEU A 353 15.62 11.45 1.78
N ALA A 354 15.22 10.19 1.80
CA ALA A 354 13.85 9.75 1.62
C ALA A 354 13.65 8.36 2.24
N THR A 355 12.40 7.99 2.46
CA THR A 355 12.02 6.60 2.67
C THR A 355 10.93 6.17 1.68
N ILE A 356 10.97 4.92 1.23
CA ILE A 356 9.94 4.31 0.38
C ILE A 356 8.94 3.60 1.30
N TYR A 357 7.79 4.22 1.50
CA TYR A 357 6.75 3.72 2.40
C TYR A 357 5.85 2.71 1.71
N GLN A 358 5.72 1.53 2.29
CA GLN A 358 5.03 0.38 1.71
C GLN A 358 3.57 0.24 2.13
N ARG A 359 3.02 1.15 2.93
CA ARG A 359 1.61 1.15 3.35
C ARG A 359 1.17 -0.15 4.04
N PRO A 360 1.85 -0.61 5.09
CA PRO A 360 1.57 -1.93 5.70
C PRO A 360 0.14 -2.04 6.23
N PHE A 361 -0.45 -0.99 6.80
CA PHE A 361 -1.84 -0.98 7.24
C PHE A 361 -2.80 -1.26 6.09
N THR A 362 -2.65 -0.56 4.96
CA THR A 362 -3.48 -0.79 3.76
C THR A 362 -3.30 -2.20 3.21
N GLN A 363 -2.08 -2.72 3.20
CA GLN A 363 -1.82 -4.10 2.78
C GLN A 363 -2.59 -5.11 3.63
N GLY A 364 -2.56 -4.96 4.96
CA GLY A 364 -3.29 -5.84 5.87
C GLY A 364 -4.81 -5.74 5.69
N LYS A 365 -5.33 -4.52 5.57
CA LYS A 365 -6.75 -4.26 5.31
C LYS A 365 -7.22 -4.93 4.02
N VAL A 366 -6.54 -4.67 2.90
CA VAL A 366 -6.91 -5.21 1.58
C VAL A 366 -6.75 -6.73 1.52
N ALA A 367 -5.73 -7.30 2.19
CA ALA A 367 -5.55 -8.75 2.27
C ALA A 367 -6.72 -9.42 2.97
N PHE A 368 -7.17 -8.87 4.10
CA PHE A 368 -8.33 -9.36 4.83
C PHE A 368 -9.62 -9.25 3.99
N GLU A 369 -9.90 -8.08 3.42
CA GLU A 369 -11.08 -7.84 2.58
C GLU A 369 -11.13 -8.79 1.38
N THR A 370 -9.97 -9.03 0.75
CA THR A 370 -9.82 -9.96 -0.39
C THR A 370 -10.15 -11.39 0.02
N LEU A 371 -9.59 -11.87 1.14
CA LEU A 371 -9.85 -13.21 1.64
C LEU A 371 -11.31 -13.39 2.08
N LEU A 372 -11.82 -12.44 2.87
CA LEU A 372 -13.20 -12.52 3.38
C LEU A 372 -14.22 -12.53 2.23
N ARG A 373 -14.02 -11.67 1.24
CA ARG A 373 -14.91 -11.63 0.06
C ARG A 373 -14.93 -12.96 -0.69
N PHE A 374 -13.79 -13.60 -0.84
CA PHE A 374 -13.74 -14.94 -1.42
C PHE A 374 -14.47 -15.97 -0.55
N LEU A 375 -14.24 -15.99 0.76
CA LEU A 375 -14.83 -16.96 1.68
C LEU A 375 -16.37 -16.81 1.79
N VAL A 376 -16.87 -15.57 1.77
CA VAL A 376 -18.30 -15.29 1.98
C VAL A 376 -19.07 -15.27 0.66
N GLU A 377 -18.52 -14.65 -0.37
CA GLU A 377 -19.21 -14.43 -1.65
C GLU A 377 -18.79 -15.40 -2.75
N GLY A 378 -17.68 -16.10 -2.60
CA GLY A 378 -17.10 -16.97 -3.63
C GLY A 378 -16.49 -16.18 -4.79
N VAL A 379 -16.28 -14.86 -4.62
CA VAL A 379 -15.68 -14.00 -5.67
C VAL A 379 -14.18 -14.22 -5.71
N ARG A 380 -13.69 -14.79 -6.80
CA ARG A 380 -12.26 -15.05 -6.97
C ARG A 380 -11.52 -13.74 -7.27
N PRO A 381 -10.52 -13.36 -6.44
CA PRO A 381 -9.74 -12.16 -6.68
C PRO A 381 -8.74 -12.34 -7.84
N PRO A 382 -8.17 -11.25 -8.38
CA PRO A 382 -7.00 -11.34 -9.23
C PRO A 382 -5.84 -12.00 -8.46
N PRO A 383 -4.94 -12.73 -9.14
CA PRO A 383 -3.86 -13.47 -8.47
C PRO A 383 -2.84 -12.56 -7.78
N SER A 384 -2.78 -11.29 -8.14
CA SER A 384 -1.93 -10.28 -7.50
C SER A 384 -2.60 -8.91 -7.55
N THR A 385 -2.53 -8.19 -6.43
CA THR A 385 -2.92 -6.78 -6.31
C THR A 385 -1.71 -6.00 -5.84
N LYS A 386 -1.20 -5.12 -6.71
CA LYS A 386 -0.05 -4.26 -6.42
C LYS A 386 -0.52 -2.88 -5.98
N LEU A 387 -0.13 -2.49 -4.79
CA LEU A 387 -0.34 -1.15 -4.27
C LEU A 387 0.83 -0.24 -4.68
N ALA A 388 0.55 1.04 -4.92
CA ALA A 388 1.61 2.00 -5.19
C ALA A 388 2.42 2.28 -3.91
N PRO A 389 3.76 2.17 -3.92
CA PRO A 389 4.60 2.66 -2.84
C PRO A 389 4.61 4.19 -2.82
N HIS A 390 4.88 4.79 -1.66
CA HIS A 390 4.95 6.25 -1.54
C HIS A 390 6.37 6.70 -1.22
N ILE A 391 6.84 7.78 -1.87
CA ILE A 391 8.07 8.45 -1.50
C ILE A 391 7.75 9.42 -0.37
N VAL A 392 8.38 9.21 0.80
CA VAL A 392 8.30 10.15 1.92
C VAL A 392 9.58 10.93 2.02
N LEU A 393 9.45 12.23 1.79
CA LEU A 393 10.48 13.25 1.92
C LEU A 393 10.21 14.09 3.16
N ARG A 394 11.17 14.92 3.58
CA ARG A 394 10.94 15.88 4.67
C ARG A 394 9.73 16.78 4.42
N SER A 395 9.48 17.18 3.17
CA SER A 395 8.39 18.12 2.82
C SER A 395 6.99 17.56 2.99
N ASN A 396 6.80 16.25 2.81
CA ASN A 396 5.50 15.58 2.93
C ASN A 396 5.42 14.67 4.17
N LEU A 397 6.46 14.61 4.99
CA LEU A 397 6.53 13.74 6.17
C LEU A 397 5.33 13.93 7.12
N SER A 398 4.89 15.17 7.33
CA SER A 398 3.76 15.48 8.21
C SER A 398 2.45 14.78 7.81
N LEU A 399 2.26 14.49 6.52
CA LEU A 399 1.08 13.79 6.02
C LEU A 399 1.07 12.30 6.42
N PHE A 400 2.23 11.75 6.79
CA PHE A 400 2.41 10.34 7.12
C PHE A 400 2.56 10.08 8.63
N LEU A 401 2.64 11.13 9.47
CA LEU A 401 2.85 10.95 10.92
C LEU A 401 1.71 10.19 11.60
N ASN A 402 0.47 10.38 11.14
CA ASN A 402 -0.68 9.66 11.67
C ASN A 402 -0.61 8.15 11.38
N HIS A 403 0.02 7.75 10.27
CA HIS A 403 0.23 6.35 9.91
C HIS A 403 1.24 5.64 10.81
N VAL A 404 2.09 6.40 11.48
CA VAL A 404 3.12 5.90 12.44
C VAL A 404 2.55 5.81 13.85
N SER A 405 1.55 6.64 14.17
CA SER A 405 1.03 6.80 15.54
C SER A 405 -0.30 6.10 15.80
N GLY A 406 -1.00 5.56 14.76
CA GLY A 406 -2.31 4.93 14.95
C GLY A 406 -3.08 4.66 13.65
N PRO A 407 -4.31 4.12 13.73
CA PRO A 407 -5.03 3.49 12.61
C PRO A 407 -5.81 4.46 11.71
N ASP A 408 -5.28 5.61 11.31
CA ASP A 408 -6.05 6.55 10.48
C ASP A 408 -5.40 6.76 9.10
N GLU A 409 -5.67 5.83 8.16
CA GLU A 409 -5.34 5.94 6.74
C GLU A 409 -6.52 6.52 5.91
N THR A 410 -7.27 7.48 6.43
CA THR A 410 -8.46 8.04 5.75
C THR A 410 -8.15 8.99 4.57
N VAL A 411 -6.90 9.11 4.13
CA VAL A 411 -6.49 10.12 3.13
C VAL A 411 -6.59 9.66 1.68
N ASP A 412 -6.88 8.39 1.37
CA ASP A 412 -6.90 7.87 -0.01
C ASP A 412 -8.30 7.67 -0.63
N ALA A 413 -9.32 8.38 -0.15
CA ALA A 413 -10.67 8.36 -0.74
C ALA A 413 -11.05 9.74 -1.33
N ARG A 414 -10.26 10.22 -2.32
CA ARG A 414 -10.71 11.28 -3.24
C ARG A 414 -10.11 11.12 -4.62
#